data_aee91da4000f826cd9cc488dc5fc4de3
#
_entry.id   aee91da4000f826cd9cc488dc5fc4de3
#
_cell.length_a   1.000
_cell.length_b   1.000
_cell.length_c   1.000
_cell.angle_alpha   90.00
_cell.angle_beta   90.00
_cell.angle_gamma   90.00
#
_symmetry.space_group_name_H-M   'P 1'
#
loop_
_entity.id
_entity.type
_entity.pdbx_description
1 polymer ?
#
loop_
_entity_poly.entity_id
_entity_poly.type
_entity_poly.pdbx_seq_one_letter_code
_entity_poly.pdbx_strand_id
1 'polypeptide(L)'
;MQGPSHVIGNPGQSGSVPEAIRTAAGGDSATILVQPAGLKHMALDDQASLLLVTHVSIRQGPYGPEVDEQTAAGIEQWCRHFDRVTFYGVESQANAVSGGSASWVRTDEGLLGARARLVILPHAYTPRKMILHYGAVRNELRQAVATHRHLCFTLGSIIGDWPTIAALEAIEQRRRYAAWIDRVEPFVIRNKLARAPLKRLLAEMVMPFTQAAIRYVLRKSTVALLQGGDSFAYYARSASDPHCTYDTHTRCTEQISASALLRKQDRALAGEPLKIVYVGRVAGMKGPFDWLACLARLHTQGIAFQACWIGDGPDLPALKAQVSRAGLNNVIDFPGFEGRRTHLLDRLQESDLLLFCHKTPESARCLIEALVSGCPIIGYDTAYPRGLTQTYGGGLFAPGHSIEKLADHVARLHHDRQALCQLMEAAALSGTLYNEDAVYAHRAALMRRG
;
A
#
# COMPACT_ATOMS: atom_id res chain seq x y z
N MET A 1 -13.67 -28.80 65.11
CA MET A 1 -12.25 -28.76 65.48
C MET A 1 -11.46 -28.15 64.36
N GLN A 2 -11.00 -27.00 64.68
CA GLN A 2 -9.72 -26.42 64.34
C GLN A 2 -9.32 -26.33 62.85
N GLY A 3 -9.36 -25.07 62.37
CA GLY A 3 -8.40 -24.62 61.39
C GLY A 3 -7.01 -24.44 62.04
N PRO A 4 -6.00 -23.90 61.39
CA PRO A 4 -5.92 -22.49 60.95
C PRO A 4 -5.17 -22.28 59.63
N SER A 5 -5.39 -21.16 58.96
CA SER A 5 -4.71 -19.85 58.99
C SER A 5 -3.52 -19.65 58.04
N HIS A 6 -3.67 -18.66 57.23
CA HIS A 6 -2.66 -17.69 56.73
C HIS A 6 -1.54 -18.21 55.79
N VAL A 7 -1.32 -17.55 54.64
CA VAL A 7 -0.58 -16.31 54.54
C VAL A 7 -0.79 -15.68 53.14
N ILE A 8 -1.04 -14.40 53.18
CA ILE A 8 -1.02 -13.41 52.13
C ILE A 8 0.38 -13.27 51.53
N GLY A 9 0.48 -13.14 50.23
CA GLY A 9 1.71 -12.75 49.54
C GLY A 9 1.44 -12.26 48.13
N ASN A 10 1.13 -10.98 47.97
CA ASN A 10 1.32 -10.16 46.77
C ASN A 10 2.69 -9.47 46.92
N PRO A 11 3.37 -8.92 45.96
CA PRO A 11 3.12 -8.69 44.57
C PRO A 11 4.38 -8.81 43.63
N GLY A 12 4.15 -8.71 42.35
CA GLY A 12 5.09 -8.01 41.47
C GLY A 12 6.28 -8.84 40.97
N GLN A 13 6.12 -9.37 39.77
CA GLN A 13 7.24 -9.45 38.86
C GLN A 13 6.77 -9.14 37.44
N SER A 14 7.25 -8.01 36.97
CA SER A 14 7.34 -7.57 35.62
C SER A 14 7.99 -8.66 34.76
N GLY A 15 7.21 -9.30 33.90
CA GLY A 15 7.73 -10.16 32.86
C GLY A 15 8.43 -9.32 31.80
N SER A 16 9.73 -9.25 31.88
CA SER A 16 10.63 -8.77 30.85
C SER A 16 10.48 -9.62 29.59
N VAL A 17 10.15 -8.98 28.48
CA VAL A 17 10.26 -9.53 27.13
C VAL A 17 11.73 -9.92 26.88
N PRO A 18 12.03 -11.11 26.34
CA PRO A 18 13.39 -11.51 26.09
C PRO A 18 14.06 -10.64 25.03
N GLU A 19 15.10 -9.97 25.45
CA GLU A 19 16.15 -9.43 24.61
C GLU A 19 17.02 -10.63 24.16
N ALA A 20 16.76 -11.14 22.98
CA ALA A 20 17.66 -12.01 22.24
C ALA A 20 17.17 -12.08 20.80
N ILE A 21 17.89 -11.44 19.89
CA ILE A 21 18.72 -12.12 18.90
C ILE A 21 19.66 -11.04 18.31
N ARG A 22 20.84 -10.97 18.87
CA ARG A 22 22.03 -10.52 18.15
C ARG A 22 22.83 -11.76 17.78
N THR A 23 23.35 -11.71 16.55
CA THR A 23 24.33 -12.62 15.93
C THR A 23 23.84 -13.94 15.36
N ALA A 24 23.65 -13.92 14.03
CA ALA A 24 24.23 -14.93 13.17
C ALA A 24 24.50 -14.29 11.81
N ALA A 25 25.78 -14.14 11.50
CA ALA A 25 26.27 -13.77 10.19
C ALA A 25 26.10 -14.94 9.22
N GLY A 26 25.65 -14.63 7.98
CA GLY A 26 25.74 -15.52 6.84
C GLY A 26 24.39 -15.95 6.28
N GLY A 27 23.89 -15.21 5.26
CA GLY A 27 22.74 -15.60 4.45
C GLY A 27 21.79 -14.45 4.21
N ASP A 28 21.70 -14.01 2.97
CA ASP A 28 20.86 -12.94 2.43
C ASP A 28 19.37 -13.02 2.84
N SER A 29 19.02 -12.45 3.96
CA SER A 29 17.62 -12.15 4.30
C SER A 29 17.59 -10.92 5.19
N ALA A 30 17.42 -9.75 4.58
CA ALA A 30 17.14 -8.53 5.31
C ALA A 30 15.82 -8.70 6.09
N THR A 31 15.91 -8.83 7.40
CA THR A 31 14.77 -8.91 8.30
C THR A 31 14.03 -7.59 8.30
N ILE A 32 12.84 -7.57 7.73
CA ILE A 32 11.94 -6.42 7.76
C ILE A 32 11.27 -6.39 9.14
N LEU A 33 11.89 -5.72 10.10
CA LEU A 33 11.30 -5.49 11.42
C LEU A 33 10.31 -4.33 11.34
N VAL A 34 9.03 -4.63 11.29
CA VAL A 34 7.98 -3.69 11.71
C VAL A 34 7.88 -3.79 13.22
N GLN A 35 8.58 -2.94 13.95
CA GLN A 35 8.40 -2.83 15.40
C GLN A 35 7.10 -2.08 15.71
N PRO A 36 6.21 -2.61 16.54
CA PRO A 36 5.17 -1.81 17.16
C PRO A 36 5.85 -0.89 18.18
N ALA A 37 6.16 0.34 17.78
CA ALA A 37 6.62 1.34 18.73
C ALA A 37 5.48 1.71 19.66
N GLY A 38 5.62 1.43 20.93
CA GLY A 38 4.85 2.08 21.99
C GLY A 38 5.14 3.57 21.95
N LEU A 39 4.36 4.30 21.16
CA LEU A 39 4.48 5.74 20.99
C LEU A 39 3.92 6.43 22.23
N LYS A 40 4.80 6.82 23.16
CA LYS A 40 4.54 7.99 24.01
C LYS A 40 4.25 9.16 23.08
N HIS A 41 3.15 9.89 23.31
CA HIS A 41 2.88 11.18 22.67
C HIS A 41 4.14 12.06 22.83
N MET A 42 4.94 12.13 21.75
CA MET A 42 5.99 13.14 21.69
C MET A 42 5.30 14.49 21.48
N ALA A 43 5.57 15.44 22.36
CA ALA A 43 5.16 16.82 22.17
C ALA A 43 5.60 17.28 20.76
N LEU A 44 4.67 17.87 20.00
CA LEU A 44 4.96 18.47 18.70
C LEU A 44 5.99 19.59 18.92
N ASP A 45 7.07 19.55 18.15
CA ASP A 45 8.03 20.66 18.10
C ASP A 45 7.34 21.84 17.39
N ASP A 46 7.10 22.94 18.08
CA ASP A 46 6.36 24.13 17.61
C ASP A 46 6.89 24.76 16.30
N GLN A 47 7.97 24.22 15.73
CA GLN A 47 8.57 24.67 14.48
C GLN A 47 8.62 23.58 13.40
N ALA A 48 7.95 22.45 13.56
CA ALA A 48 8.00 21.34 12.63
C ALA A 48 7.18 21.59 11.36
N SER A 49 7.81 22.16 10.33
CA SER A 49 7.19 22.33 9.00
C SER A 49 7.66 21.22 8.05
N LEU A 50 6.71 20.59 7.33
CA LEU A 50 6.96 19.55 6.34
C LEU A 50 6.65 20.06 4.93
N LEU A 51 7.62 19.91 4.03
CA LEU A 51 7.43 20.03 2.59
C LEU A 51 7.27 18.63 1.99
N LEU A 52 6.12 18.38 1.39
CA LEU A 52 5.85 17.19 0.57
C LEU A 52 5.75 17.60 -0.89
N VAL A 53 6.59 17.04 -1.77
CA VAL A 53 6.45 17.21 -3.21
C VAL A 53 6.15 15.86 -3.82
N THR A 54 4.99 15.75 -4.51
CA THR A 54 4.42 14.47 -4.92
C THR A 54 3.94 14.49 -6.38
N HIS A 55 3.59 13.31 -6.90
CA HIS A 55 2.92 13.14 -8.20
C HIS A 55 1.39 13.16 -8.12
N VAL A 56 0.83 13.40 -6.94
CA VAL A 56 -0.61 13.40 -6.73
C VAL A 56 -1.26 14.51 -7.55
N SER A 57 -2.38 14.18 -8.18
CA SER A 57 -3.15 15.15 -8.94
C SER A 57 -3.94 16.06 -8.01
N ILE A 58 -3.82 17.37 -8.22
CA ILE A 58 -4.62 18.41 -7.55
C ILE A 58 -5.48 19.08 -8.61
N ARG A 59 -6.76 19.28 -8.33
CA ARG A 59 -7.68 19.99 -9.18
C ARG A 59 -7.90 21.41 -8.66
N GLN A 60 -7.97 22.39 -9.55
CA GLN A 60 -8.46 23.71 -9.20
C GLN A 60 -9.98 23.67 -9.20
N GLY A 61 -10.59 23.68 -8.02
CA GLY A 61 -12.02 23.79 -7.84
C GLY A 61 -12.49 25.26 -7.81
N PRO A 62 -13.82 25.50 -7.74
CA PRO A 62 -14.39 26.86 -7.74
C PRO A 62 -14.02 27.66 -6.47
N TYR A 63 -13.67 27.02 -5.39
CA TYR A 63 -13.35 27.66 -4.11
C TYR A 63 -11.89 27.45 -3.66
N GLY A 64 -11.05 26.81 -4.50
CA GLY A 64 -9.66 26.56 -4.18
C GLY A 64 -9.18 25.16 -4.64
N PRO A 65 -7.96 24.77 -4.28
CA PRO A 65 -7.42 23.46 -4.61
C PRO A 65 -8.21 22.33 -3.96
N GLU A 66 -8.45 21.26 -4.72
CA GLU A 66 -9.13 20.05 -4.29
C GLU A 66 -8.26 18.82 -4.59
N VAL A 67 -8.32 17.85 -3.68
CA VAL A 67 -7.66 16.54 -3.83
C VAL A 67 -8.70 15.42 -3.67
N ASP A 68 -8.34 14.20 -4.07
CA ASP A 68 -9.19 13.05 -3.78
C ASP A 68 -9.24 12.76 -2.26
N GLU A 69 -10.33 12.14 -1.82
CA GLU A 69 -10.60 11.86 -0.41
C GLU A 69 -9.46 11.08 0.29
N GLN A 70 -8.83 10.15 -0.41
CA GLN A 70 -7.72 9.37 0.15
C GLN A 70 -6.47 10.23 0.35
N THR A 71 -6.19 11.12 -0.58
CA THR A 71 -5.10 12.11 -0.47
C THR A 71 -5.38 13.07 0.67
N ALA A 72 -6.61 13.58 0.79
CA ALA A 72 -7.01 14.46 1.90
C ALA A 72 -6.78 13.78 3.27
N ALA A 73 -7.23 12.54 3.43
CA ALA A 73 -6.98 11.76 4.64
C ALA A 73 -5.48 11.58 4.93
N GLY A 74 -4.68 11.31 3.91
CA GLY A 74 -3.22 11.21 4.05
C GLY A 74 -2.56 12.53 4.48
N ILE A 75 -2.99 13.67 3.93
CA ILE A 75 -2.49 14.99 4.32
C ILE A 75 -2.91 15.29 5.78
N GLU A 76 -4.14 14.94 6.16
CA GLU A 76 -4.61 15.08 7.55
C GLU A 76 -3.74 14.29 8.52
N GLN A 77 -3.36 13.07 8.18
CA GLN A 77 -2.42 12.27 8.98
C GLN A 77 -1.06 12.98 9.13
N TRP A 78 -0.52 13.56 8.07
CA TRP A 78 0.71 14.37 8.19
C TRP A 78 0.53 15.57 9.10
N CYS A 79 -0.63 16.27 9.06
CA CYS A 79 -0.94 17.40 9.95
C CYS A 79 -1.03 17.02 11.43
N ARG A 80 -1.21 15.74 11.76
CA ARG A 80 -1.14 15.25 13.15
C ARG A 80 0.30 15.15 13.67
N HIS A 81 1.25 15.06 12.76
CA HIS A 81 2.67 14.90 13.10
C HIS A 81 3.52 16.13 12.85
N PHE A 82 3.06 17.08 12.03
CA PHE A 82 3.77 18.32 11.70
C PHE A 82 2.85 19.51 11.86
N ASP A 83 3.37 20.65 12.37
CA ASP A 83 2.58 21.85 12.64
C ASP A 83 2.06 22.50 11.36
N ARG A 84 2.86 22.45 10.31
CA ARG A 84 2.50 22.93 8.98
C ARG A 84 2.95 21.94 7.92
N VAL A 85 2.07 21.65 6.99
CA VAL A 85 2.34 20.76 5.85
C VAL A 85 2.11 21.54 4.55
N THR A 86 3.15 21.74 3.75
CA THR A 86 3.03 22.25 2.40
C THR A 86 3.08 21.09 1.43
N PHE A 87 1.97 20.84 0.75
CA PHE A 87 1.80 19.71 -0.15
C PHE A 87 1.77 20.19 -1.59
N TYR A 88 2.80 19.85 -2.34
CA TYR A 88 2.90 20.10 -3.77
C TYR A 88 2.41 18.88 -4.54
N GLY A 89 1.46 19.09 -5.44
CA GLY A 89 0.97 18.08 -6.37
C GLY A 89 0.92 18.64 -7.79
N VAL A 90 0.52 17.81 -8.73
CA VAL A 90 0.51 18.15 -10.15
C VAL A 90 -0.91 18.45 -10.60
N GLU A 91 -1.08 19.47 -11.44
CA GLU A 91 -2.36 19.87 -12.03
C GLU A 91 -3.07 18.67 -12.67
N SER A 92 -4.32 18.42 -12.24
CA SER A 92 -5.18 17.39 -12.81
C SER A 92 -5.64 17.80 -14.20
N GLN A 93 -5.45 16.92 -15.18
CA GLN A 93 -6.03 17.15 -16.51
C GLN A 93 -7.52 16.79 -16.50
N ALA A 94 -8.36 17.68 -16.98
CA ALA A 94 -9.83 17.55 -16.98
C ALA A 94 -10.36 16.25 -17.61
N ASN A 95 -9.56 15.58 -18.46
CA ASN A 95 -9.88 14.32 -19.13
C ASN A 95 -9.15 13.10 -18.53
N ALA A 96 -8.34 13.27 -17.50
CA ALA A 96 -7.81 12.14 -16.75
C ALA A 96 -8.94 11.66 -15.84
N VAL A 97 -9.90 10.93 -16.41
CA VAL A 97 -10.79 10.06 -15.65
C VAL A 97 -9.89 9.08 -14.94
N SER A 98 -9.47 9.41 -13.74
CA SER A 98 -9.04 8.41 -12.76
C SER A 98 -10.21 7.43 -12.72
N GLY A 99 -9.99 6.23 -13.24
CA GLY A 99 -11.04 5.23 -13.35
C GLY A 99 -11.56 4.86 -11.95
N GLY A 100 -12.63 5.44 -11.58
CA GLY A 100 -13.30 5.41 -10.30
C GLY A 100 -13.86 6.81 -10.03
N SER A 101 -15.07 6.93 -9.55
CA SER A 101 -15.68 8.17 -9.10
C SER A 101 -14.94 8.67 -7.84
N ALA A 102 -13.73 9.24 -8.02
CA ALA A 102 -13.01 9.88 -6.94
C ALA A 102 -13.83 11.08 -6.46
N SER A 103 -14.26 11.05 -5.23
CA SER A 103 -14.86 12.21 -4.58
C SER A 103 -13.73 13.22 -4.32
N TRP A 104 -13.90 14.45 -4.85
CA TRP A 104 -12.95 15.54 -4.67
C TRP A 104 -13.33 16.32 -3.42
N VAL A 105 -12.37 16.54 -2.55
CA VAL A 105 -12.55 17.15 -1.24
C VAL A 105 -11.79 18.47 -1.18
N ARG A 106 -12.43 19.48 -0.64
CA ARG A 106 -11.82 20.77 -0.30
C ARG A 106 -10.88 20.61 0.89
N THR A 107 -9.86 21.45 0.93
CA THR A 107 -8.81 21.37 1.96
C THR A 107 -8.73 22.63 2.82
N ASP A 108 -9.68 23.55 2.67
CA ASP A 108 -9.76 24.83 3.39
C ASP A 108 -10.53 24.75 4.71
N GLU A 109 -11.04 23.57 5.08
CA GLU A 109 -11.82 23.34 6.30
C GLU A 109 -11.11 22.40 7.28
N GLY A 110 -11.45 22.53 8.56
CA GLY A 110 -10.97 21.64 9.62
C GLY A 110 -9.46 21.70 9.85
N LEU A 111 -8.87 20.53 10.16
CA LEU A 111 -7.43 20.40 10.42
C LEU A 111 -6.59 20.68 9.16
N LEU A 112 -7.10 20.35 7.99
CA LEU A 112 -6.45 20.64 6.71
C LEU A 112 -6.35 22.15 6.49
N GLY A 113 -7.46 22.90 6.62
CA GLY A 113 -7.46 24.33 6.43
C GLY A 113 -6.56 25.10 7.41
N ALA A 114 -6.40 24.58 8.63
CA ALA A 114 -5.56 25.20 9.65
C ALA A 114 -4.05 24.94 9.46
N ARG A 115 -3.66 23.77 8.92
CA ARG A 115 -2.27 23.29 8.92
C ARG A 115 -1.71 22.91 7.56
N ALA A 116 -2.57 22.66 6.57
CA ALA A 116 -2.16 22.27 5.23
C ALA A 116 -2.23 23.41 4.22
N ARG A 117 -1.21 23.54 3.39
CA ARG A 117 -1.20 24.38 2.20
C ARG A 117 -1.00 23.52 0.96
N LEU A 118 -1.96 23.53 0.02
CA LEU A 118 -1.82 22.87 -1.27
C LEU A 118 -1.21 23.84 -2.29
N VAL A 119 -0.29 23.33 -3.10
CA VAL A 119 0.33 24.06 -4.22
C VAL A 119 0.25 23.19 -5.47
N ILE A 120 -0.30 23.77 -6.54
CA ILE A 120 -0.48 23.09 -7.82
C ILE A 120 0.72 23.38 -8.71
N LEU A 121 1.46 22.35 -9.09
CA LEU A 121 2.51 22.41 -10.07
C LEU A 121 1.96 22.08 -11.48
N PRO A 122 2.50 22.68 -12.55
CA PRO A 122 2.04 22.42 -13.89
C PRO A 122 2.28 20.96 -14.31
N HIS A 123 1.32 20.40 -15.06
CA HIS A 123 1.44 19.08 -15.65
C HIS A 123 2.48 19.10 -16.79
N ALA A 124 3.66 18.52 -16.57
CA ALA A 124 4.82 18.64 -17.46
C ALA A 124 5.43 17.30 -17.91
N TYR A 125 4.62 16.25 -18.07
CA TYR A 125 5.08 14.90 -18.47
C TYR A 125 5.52 14.77 -19.95
N THR A 126 5.80 15.89 -20.62
CA THR A 126 6.44 15.91 -21.94
C THR A 126 7.67 16.82 -21.90
N PRO A 127 8.74 16.53 -22.67
CA PRO A 127 9.95 17.36 -22.68
C PRO A 127 9.69 18.85 -22.96
N ARG A 128 8.80 19.14 -23.90
CA ARG A 128 8.43 20.54 -24.26
C ARG A 128 7.80 21.28 -23.08
N LYS A 129 6.80 20.65 -22.41
CA LYS A 129 6.14 21.26 -21.25
C LYS A 129 7.10 21.39 -20.07
N MET A 130 7.96 20.41 -19.86
CA MET A 130 8.97 20.47 -18.79
C MET A 130 9.92 21.65 -19.01
N ILE A 131 10.47 21.82 -20.21
CA ILE A 131 11.35 22.95 -20.52
C ILE A 131 10.64 24.30 -20.32
N LEU A 132 9.38 24.40 -20.75
CA LEU A 132 8.58 25.62 -20.62
C LEU A 132 8.41 26.06 -19.16
N HIS A 133 8.17 25.12 -18.25
CA HIS A 133 7.86 25.43 -16.85
C HIS A 133 9.09 25.29 -15.91
N TYR A 134 10.21 24.74 -16.41
CA TYR A 134 11.36 24.34 -15.59
C TYR A 134 11.90 25.49 -14.73
N GLY A 135 12.16 26.65 -15.33
CA GLY A 135 12.78 27.78 -14.61
C GLY A 135 11.91 28.31 -13.48
N ALA A 136 10.61 28.50 -13.76
CA ALA A 136 9.66 29.01 -12.76
C ALA A 136 9.46 28.00 -11.60
N VAL A 137 9.20 26.73 -11.93
CA VAL A 137 8.96 25.69 -10.93
C VAL A 137 10.23 25.39 -10.11
N ARG A 138 11.40 25.36 -10.76
CA ARG A 138 12.67 25.18 -10.06
C ARG A 138 12.92 26.29 -9.01
N ASN A 139 12.66 27.56 -9.39
CA ASN A 139 12.83 28.68 -8.47
C ASN A 139 11.87 28.60 -7.28
N GLU A 140 10.62 28.23 -7.53
CA GLU A 140 9.62 28.00 -6.46
C GLU A 140 10.04 26.87 -5.52
N LEU A 141 10.43 25.71 -6.07
CA LEU A 141 10.90 24.57 -5.27
C LEU A 141 12.16 24.90 -4.48
N ARG A 142 13.08 25.69 -5.07
CA ARG A 142 14.30 26.18 -4.38
C ARG A 142 13.96 26.99 -3.15
N GLN A 143 12.99 27.88 -3.24
CA GLN A 143 12.52 28.67 -2.10
C GLN A 143 11.80 27.80 -1.05
N ALA A 144 10.92 26.88 -1.50
CA ALA A 144 10.23 25.97 -0.61
C ALA A 144 11.21 25.06 0.17
N VAL A 145 12.22 24.51 -0.51
CA VAL A 145 13.28 23.71 0.10
C VAL A 145 14.07 24.51 1.14
N ALA A 146 14.34 25.80 0.88
CA ALA A 146 15.08 26.64 1.82
C ALA A 146 14.31 26.95 3.11
N THR A 147 12.98 27.04 3.05
CA THR A 147 12.12 27.55 4.14
C THR A 147 11.48 26.49 5.02
N HIS A 148 11.43 25.23 4.59
CA HIS A 148 10.82 24.15 5.38
C HIS A 148 11.88 23.36 6.16
N ARG A 149 11.54 22.91 7.36
CA ARG A 149 12.44 22.13 8.22
C ARG A 149 12.62 20.70 7.73
N HIS A 150 11.52 20.01 7.48
CA HIS A 150 11.53 18.62 7.01
C HIS A 150 11.08 18.56 5.54
N LEU A 151 11.79 17.75 4.76
CA LEU A 151 11.60 17.65 3.31
C LEU A 151 11.35 16.19 2.96
N CYS A 152 10.30 15.92 2.15
CA CYS A 152 10.01 14.59 1.62
C CYS A 152 9.58 14.66 0.16
N PHE A 153 10.20 13.84 -0.69
CA PHE A 153 10.00 13.85 -2.14
C PHE A 153 9.66 12.46 -2.64
N THR A 154 8.51 12.32 -3.34
CA THR A 154 8.14 11.05 -3.97
C THR A 154 8.80 10.94 -5.34
N LEU A 155 9.71 9.99 -5.49
CA LEU A 155 10.49 9.82 -6.72
C LEU A 155 9.83 8.85 -7.69
N GLY A 156 9.80 9.17 -8.99
CA GLY A 156 9.21 8.28 -10.00
C GLY A 156 9.91 8.31 -11.36
N SER A 157 10.26 9.49 -11.86
CA SER A 157 10.81 9.68 -13.22
C SER A 157 11.80 10.84 -13.25
N ILE A 158 12.26 11.22 -14.44
CA ILE A 158 13.02 12.46 -14.67
C ILE A 158 12.15 13.49 -15.39
N ILE A 159 11.41 13.08 -16.41
CA ILE A 159 10.62 14.01 -17.22
C ILE A 159 9.28 14.26 -16.55
N GLY A 160 9.02 15.51 -16.20
CA GLY A 160 7.82 15.93 -15.48
C GLY A 160 7.80 15.56 -14.01
N ASP A 161 8.91 15.10 -13.49
CA ASP A 161 9.08 14.70 -12.09
C ASP A 161 9.57 15.86 -11.24
N TRP A 162 8.65 16.72 -10.82
CA TRP A 162 8.98 17.83 -9.94
C TRP A 162 9.56 17.40 -8.58
N PRO A 163 9.15 16.29 -7.96
CA PRO A 163 9.83 15.76 -6.77
C PRO A 163 11.32 15.49 -6.96
N THR A 164 11.73 14.95 -8.10
CA THR A 164 13.17 14.76 -8.41
C THR A 164 13.89 16.11 -8.54
N ILE A 165 13.26 17.12 -9.13
CA ILE A 165 13.84 18.47 -9.19
C ILE A 165 13.96 19.07 -7.78
N ALA A 166 12.95 18.92 -6.93
CA ALA A 166 13.02 19.35 -5.53
C ALA A 166 14.14 18.65 -4.76
N ALA A 167 14.34 17.35 -4.99
CA ALA A 167 15.46 16.61 -4.39
C ALA A 167 16.82 17.11 -4.86
N LEU A 168 16.97 17.45 -6.14
CA LEU A 168 18.21 18.06 -6.66
C LEU A 168 18.47 19.44 -6.06
N GLU A 169 17.44 20.26 -5.87
CA GLU A 169 17.56 21.55 -5.15
C GLU A 169 17.95 21.35 -3.68
N ALA A 170 17.42 20.32 -3.01
CA ALA A 170 17.83 19.99 -1.64
C ALA A 170 19.31 19.57 -1.57
N ILE A 171 19.79 18.79 -2.55
CA ILE A 171 21.21 18.42 -2.66
C ILE A 171 22.09 19.65 -2.89
N GLU A 172 21.70 20.53 -3.81
CA GLU A 172 22.45 21.78 -4.12
C GLU A 172 22.56 22.68 -2.87
N GLN A 173 21.46 22.79 -2.10
CA GLN A 173 21.40 23.57 -0.87
C GLN A 173 21.96 22.84 0.37
N ARG A 174 22.46 21.60 0.21
CA ARG A 174 22.95 20.74 1.29
C ARG A 174 21.92 20.51 2.40
N ARG A 175 20.64 20.45 2.01
CA ARG A 175 19.51 20.18 2.92
C ARG A 175 19.30 18.67 3.08
N ARG A 176 18.96 18.26 4.29
CA ARG A 176 18.54 16.90 4.61
C ARG A 176 17.13 16.66 4.08
N TYR A 177 16.87 15.48 3.52
CA TYR A 177 15.55 15.14 2.99
C TYR A 177 15.30 13.64 3.04
N ALA A 178 14.02 13.29 3.11
CA ALA A 178 13.53 11.94 2.90
C ALA A 178 13.17 11.73 1.41
N ALA A 179 13.62 10.61 0.86
CA ALA A 179 13.19 10.17 -0.46
C ALA A 179 12.13 9.06 -0.30
N TRP A 180 11.00 9.20 -0.97
CA TRP A 180 9.92 8.21 -0.92
C TRP A 180 9.72 7.57 -2.30
N ILE A 181 9.72 6.24 -2.36
CA ILE A 181 9.41 5.46 -3.57
C ILE A 181 8.25 4.53 -3.28
N ASP A 182 7.17 4.66 -4.03
CA ASP A 182 5.94 3.87 -3.89
C ASP A 182 5.91 2.62 -4.77
N ARG A 183 6.72 2.56 -5.83
CA ARG A 183 6.72 1.46 -6.80
C ARG A 183 8.03 1.36 -7.58
N VAL A 184 8.25 0.19 -8.19
CA VAL A 184 9.40 -0.04 -9.08
C VAL A 184 9.04 0.39 -10.51
N GLU A 185 9.35 1.63 -10.86
CA GLU A 185 8.94 2.27 -12.13
C GLU A 185 9.30 1.47 -13.39
N PRO A 186 10.49 0.83 -13.53
CA PRO A 186 10.80 -0.01 -14.69
C PRO A 186 9.76 -1.10 -14.99
N PHE A 187 9.23 -1.75 -13.96
CA PHE A 187 8.20 -2.78 -14.14
C PHE A 187 6.87 -2.18 -14.59
N VAL A 188 6.50 -1.03 -14.05
CA VAL A 188 5.27 -0.32 -14.42
C VAL A 188 5.30 0.13 -15.88
N ILE A 189 6.43 0.71 -16.33
CA ILE A 189 6.60 1.19 -17.71
C ILE A 189 6.58 0.01 -18.70
N ARG A 190 7.30 -1.06 -18.43
CA ARG A 190 7.31 -2.26 -19.31
C ARG A 190 5.90 -2.80 -19.51
N ASN A 191 5.10 -2.86 -18.46
CA ASN A 191 3.71 -3.32 -18.54
C ASN A 191 2.80 -2.37 -19.30
N LYS A 192 2.86 -1.08 -18.99
CA LYS A 192 2.04 -0.06 -19.69
C LYS A 192 2.32 -0.05 -21.19
N LEU A 193 3.58 -0.29 -21.59
CA LEU A 193 4.02 -0.23 -22.98
C LEU A 193 4.09 -1.61 -23.66
N ALA A 194 3.57 -2.67 -23.03
CA ALA A 194 3.61 -4.02 -23.58
C ALA A 194 3.00 -4.14 -25.00
N ARG A 195 1.96 -3.34 -25.28
CA ARG A 195 1.26 -3.28 -26.58
C ARG A 195 1.79 -2.20 -27.53
N ALA A 196 2.88 -1.50 -27.19
CA ALA A 196 3.44 -0.38 -27.97
C ALA A 196 4.96 -0.54 -28.12
N PRO A 197 5.46 -1.43 -29.01
CA PRO A 197 6.86 -1.83 -29.07
C PRO A 197 7.84 -0.69 -29.31
N LEU A 198 7.53 0.26 -30.20
CA LEU A 198 8.37 1.44 -30.45
C LEU A 198 8.49 2.35 -29.23
N LYS A 199 7.38 2.62 -28.53
CA LYS A 199 7.39 3.41 -27.29
C LYS A 199 8.12 2.70 -26.18
N ARG A 200 8.01 1.37 -26.12
CA ARG A 200 8.73 0.53 -25.17
C ARG A 200 10.24 0.59 -25.42
N LEU A 201 10.70 0.47 -26.67
CA LEU A 201 12.12 0.57 -27.03
C LEU A 201 12.68 1.94 -26.60
N LEU A 202 11.98 3.04 -26.90
CA LEU A 202 12.39 4.37 -26.49
C LEU A 202 12.46 4.49 -24.96
N ALA A 203 11.47 3.98 -24.24
CA ALA A 203 11.48 3.98 -22.79
C ALA A 203 12.64 3.14 -22.21
N GLU A 204 12.95 1.99 -22.79
CA GLU A 204 14.07 1.14 -22.38
C GLU A 204 15.44 1.82 -22.62
N MET A 205 15.57 2.67 -23.65
CA MET A 205 16.77 3.49 -23.87
C MET A 205 16.95 4.60 -22.81
N VAL A 206 15.88 5.23 -22.35
CA VAL A 206 15.91 6.29 -21.35
C VAL A 206 15.98 5.76 -19.91
N MET A 207 15.52 4.53 -19.68
CA MET A 207 15.43 3.91 -18.37
C MET A 207 16.73 3.88 -17.57
N PRO A 208 17.91 3.54 -18.13
CA PRO A 208 19.17 3.55 -17.39
C PRO A 208 19.50 4.92 -16.79
N PHE A 209 19.24 6.00 -17.54
CA PHE A 209 19.48 7.38 -17.07
C PHE A 209 18.51 7.75 -15.95
N THR A 210 17.24 7.39 -16.10
CA THR A 210 16.22 7.59 -15.04
C THR A 210 16.62 6.85 -13.77
N GLN A 211 17.02 5.58 -13.89
CA GLN A 211 17.45 4.78 -12.75
C GLN A 211 18.75 5.30 -12.11
N ALA A 212 19.68 5.80 -12.90
CA ALA A 212 20.91 6.41 -12.39
C ALA A 212 20.60 7.67 -11.55
N ALA A 213 19.69 8.52 -12.03
CA ALA A 213 19.26 9.71 -11.31
C ALA A 213 18.53 9.37 -10.00
N ILE A 214 17.56 8.44 -10.05
CA ILE A 214 16.86 7.98 -8.85
C ILE A 214 17.85 7.43 -7.82
N ARG A 215 18.78 6.56 -8.23
CA ARG A 215 19.81 6.01 -7.35
C ARG A 215 20.76 7.06 -6.81
N TYR A 216 21.08 8.09 -7.59
CA TYR A 216 21.87 9.24 -7.12
C TYR A 216 21.13 9.99 -6.01
N VAL A 217 19.85 10.33 -6.24
CA VAL A 217 19.00 11.01 -5.26
C VAL A 217 18.85 10.16 -3.98
N LEU A 218 18.61 8.85 -4.11
CA LEU A 218 18.52 7.93 -2.97
C LEU A 218 19.82 7.87 -2.15
N ARG A 219 20.99 7.85 -2.80
CA ARG A 219 22.29 7.87 -2.09
C ARG A 219 22.54 9.16 -1.34
N LYS A 220 21.94 10.25 -1.76
CA LYS A 220 22.08 11.57 -1.12
C LYS A 220 20.97 11.87 -0.11
N SER A 221 19.91 11.07 -0.09
CA SER A 221 18.84 11.22 0.90
C SER A 221 19.33 10.80 2.29
N THR A 222 18.80 11.44 3.32
CA THR A 222 19.09 11.09 4.72
C THR A 222 18.37 9.81 5.11
N VAL A 223 17.14 9.63 4.61
CA VAL A 223 16.32 8.44 4.80
C VAL A 223 15.59 8.12 3.51
N ALA A 224 15.47 6.84 3.19
CA ALA A 224 14.69 6.36 2.05
C ALA A 224 13.49 5.54 2.53
N LEU A 225 12.29 6.03 2.24
CA LEU A 225 11.01 5.38 2.52
C LEU A 225 10.61 4.57 1.29
N LEU A 226 10.86 3.26 1.33
CA LEU A 226 10.63 2.34 0.20
C LEU A 226 9.34 1.57 0.46
N GLN A 227 8.29 1.85 -0.30
CA GLN A 227 6.97 1.31 -0.04
C GLN A 227 6.85 -0.14 -0.49
N GLY A 228 6.69 -1.02 0.49
CA GLY A 228 6.54 -2.45 0.29
C GLY A 228 7.84 -3.18 -0.04
N GLY A 229 7.82 -4.49 0.16
CA GLY A 229 8.98 -5.36 0.01
C GLY A 229 9.61 -5.33 -1.39
N ASP A 230 8.83 -5.14 -2.45
CA ASP A 230 9.34 -5.11 -3.83
C ASP A 230 10.17 -3.85 -4.10
N SER A 231 9.69 -2.66 -3.66
CA SER A 231 10.45 -1.42 -3.77
C SER A 231 11.69 -1.46 -2.88
N PHE A 232 11.57 -2.04 -1.70
CA PHE A 232 12.69 -2.24 -0.78
C PHE A 232 13.76 -3.15 -1.40
N ALA A 233 13.39 -4.34 -1.88
CA ALA A 233 14.33 -5.27 -2.50
C ALA A 233 15.06 -4.66 -3.70
N TYR A 234 14.39 -3.79 -4.48
CA TYR A 234 14.96 -3.20 -5.67
C TYR A 234 15.89 -2.01 -5.40
N TYR A 235 15.54 -1.15 -4.43
CA TYR A 235 16.23 0.13 -4.21
C TYR A 235 17.07 0.22 -2.92
N ALA A 236 16.90 -0.66 -1.94
CA ALA A 236 17.55 -0.53 -0.62
C ALA A 236 19.07 -0.40 -0.72
N ARG A 237 19.71 -1.18 -1.60
CA ARG A 237 21.18 -1.11 -1.82
C ARG A 237 21.66 0.23 -2.40
N SER A 238 20.75 1.06 -2.88
CA SER A 238 21.07 2.37 -3.47
C SER A 238 20.82 3.53 -2.50
N ALA A 239 20.28 3.27 -1.32
CA ALA A 239 19.99 4.28 -0.30
C ALA A 239 20.96 4.17 0.87
N SER A 240 21.23 5.31 1.56
CA SER A 240 22.11 5.35 2.72
C SER A 240 21.43 4.79 3.98
N ASP A 241 20.14 5.07 4.16
CA ASP A 241 19.31 4.60 5.28
C ASP A 241 17.94 4.16 4.74
N PRO A 242 17.84 2.90 4.21
CA PRO A 242 16.61 2.40 3.61
C PRO A 242 15.65 1.79 4.64
N HIS A 243 14.38 2.18 4.58
CA HIS A 243 13.31 1.63 5.39
C HIS A 243 12.18 1.10 4.51
N CYS A 244 11.75 -0.13 4.76
CA CYS A 244 10.53 -0.66 4.18
C CYS A 244 9.33 -0.05 4.90
N THR A 245 8.49 0.67 4.16
CA THR A 245 7.28 1.29 4.69
C THR A 245 6.06 0.75 3.98
N TYR A 246 4.90 0.88 4.61
CA TYR A 246 3.63 0.46 4.00
C TYR A 246 2.71 1.67 3.91
N ASP A 247 1.81 1.66 2.95
CA ASP A 247 0.77 2.68 2.79
C ASP A 247 -0.60 2.04 3.03
N THR A 248 -1.37 2.67 3.90
CA THR A 248 -2.69 2.19 4.28
C THR A 248 -3.61 3.37 4.56
N HIS A 249 -4.91 3.12 4.43
CA HIS A 249 -5.99 4.00 4.87
C HIS A 249 -6.91 3.29 5.87
N THR A 250 -6.44 2.17 6.44
CA THR A 250 -7.19 1.43 7.45
C THR A 250 -7.04 2.09 8.82
N ARG A 251 -8.15 2.29 9.50
CA ARG A 251 -8.18 2.78 10.88
C ARG A 251 -8.12 1.61 11.85
N CYS A 252 -7.61 1.84 13.04
CA CYS A 252 -7.63 0.81 14.10
C CYS A 252 -9.04 0.32 14.44
N THR A 253 -10.07 1.19 14.28
CA THR A 253 -11.50 0.86 14.49
C THR A 253 -12.09 -0.04 13.39
N GLU A 254 -11.42 -0.20 12.27
CA GLU A 254 -11.86 -1.04 11.16
C GLU A 254 -11.37 -2.50 11.27
N GLN A 255 -10.53 -2.79 12.27
CA GLN A 255 -10.09 -4.15 12.56
C GLN A 255 -11.28 -5.06 12.84
N ILE A 256 -11.29 -6.26 12.26
CA ILE A 256 -12.33 -7.25 12.52
C ILE A 256 -12.47 -7.51 14.02
N SER A 257 -13.69 -7.51 14.53
CA SER A 257 -13.96 -7.83 15.93
C SER A 257 -13.79 -9.33 16.20
N ALA A 258 -13.44 -9.69 17.42
CA ALA A 258 -13.33 -11.10 17.81
C ALA A 258 -14.63 -11.88 17.53
N SER A 259 -15.79 -11.27 17.80
CA SER A 259 -17.09 -11.90 17.53
C SER A 259 -17.37 -12.11 16.04
N ALA A 260 -16.94 -11.16 15.17
CA ALA A 260 -17.09 -11.31 13.73
C ALA A 260 -16.15 -12.38 13.18
N LEU A 261 -14.93 -12.46 13.70
CA LEU A 261 -13.96 -13.50 13.34
C LEU A 261 -14.47 -14.90 13.74
N LEU A 262 -14.99 -15.07 14.95
CA LEU A 262 -15.58 -16.33 15.39
C LEU A 262 -16.75 -16.78 14.50
N ARG A 263 -17.70 -15.89 14.21
CA ARG A 263 -18.80 -16.22 13.29
C ARG A 263 -18.34 -16.68 11.90
N LYS A 264 -17.26 -16.07 11.41
CA LYS A 264 -16.63 -16.45 10.13
C LYS A 264 -16.02 -17.84 10.20
N GLN A 265 -15.34 -18.15 11.29
CA GLN A 265 -14.74 -19.46 11.54
C GLN A 265 -15.82 -20.56 11.73
N ASP A 266 -16.88 -20.28 12.49
CA ASP A 266 -18.01 -21.23 12.68
C ASP A 266 -18.63 -21.62 11.34
N ARG A 267 -18.85 -20.64 10.44
CA ARG A 267 -19.36 -20.89 9.09
C ARG A 267 -18.38 -21.75 8.26
N ALA A 268 -17.08 -21.46 8.35
CA ALA A 268 -16.08 -22.24 7.65
C ALA A 268 -16.03 -23.70 8.16
N LEU A 269 -16.10 -23.91 9.48
CA LEU A 269 -16.13 -25.23 10.10
C LEU A 269 -17.41 -26.00 9.82
N ALA A 270 -18.54 -25.30 9.62
CA ALA A 270 -19.79 -25.91 9.17
C ALA A 270 -19.74 -26.44 7.72
N GLY A 271 -18.63 -26.23 7.01
CA GLY A 271 -18.45 -26.73 5.64
C GLY A 271 -19.17 -25.96 4.56
N GLU A 272 -19.62 -24.74 4.84
CA GLU A 272 -20.22 -23.87 3.82
C GLU A 272 -19.30 -23.66 2.62
N PRO A 273 -19.85 -23.36 1.41
CA PRO A 273 -19.05 -23.00 0.24
C PRO A 273 -18.08 -21.86 0.56
N LEU A 274 -16.82 -21.98 0.10
CA LEU A 274 -15.82 -20.93 0.30
C LEU A 274 -16.24 -19.61 -0.31
N LYS A 275 -16.22 -18.53 0.46
CA LYS A 275 -16.43 -17.16 -0.04
C LYS A 275 -15.09 -16.55 -0.43
N ILE A 276 -14.85 -16.45 -1.73
CA ILE A 276 -13.60 -15.96 -2.33
C ILE A 276 -13.81 -14.55 -2.85
N VAL A 277 -12.99 -13.60 -2.44
CA VAL A 277 -13.10 -12.21 -2.90
C VAL A 277 -11.81 -11.75 -3.59
N TYR A 278 -11.94 -10.82 -4.52
CA TYR A 278 -10.88 -9.92 -4.94
C TYR A 278 -11.41 -8.48 -5.02
N VAL A 279 -10.56 -7.53 -4.65
CA VAL A 279 -10.87 -6.09 -4.68
C VAL A 279 -9.84 -5.36 -5.53
N GLY A 280 -10.29 -4.69 -6.58
CA GLY A 280 -9.42 -3.88 -7.41
C GLY A 280 -9.84 -3.77 -8.85
N ARG A 281 -9.08 -2.95 -9.62
CA ARG A 281 -9.38 -2.71 -11.03
C ARG A 281 -9.28 -3.99 -11.85
N VAL A 282 -10.25 -4.26 -12.72
CA VAL A 282 -10.20 -5.37 -13.68
C VAL A 282 -9.29 -4.97 -14.84
N ALA A 283 -8.00 -5.24 -14.68
CA ALA A 283 -6.96 -4.90 -15.66
C ALA A 283 -5.83 -5.95 -15.65
N GLY A 284 -5.15 -6.13 -16.77
CA GLY A 284 -4.17 -7.20 -16.99
C GLY A 284 -3.11 -7.32 -15.89
N MET A 285 -2.67 -6.20 -15.31
CA MET A 285 -1.70 -6.18 -14.20
C MET A 285 -2.22 -6.88 -12.92
N LYS A 286 -3.54 -6.95 -12.72
CA LYS A 286 -4.20 -7.62 -11.59
C LYS A 286 -4.46 -9.10 -11.84
N GLY A 287 -4.21 -9.59 -13.07
CA GLY A 287 -4.35 -10.99 -13.45
C GLY A 287 -5.79 -11.54 -13.42
N PRO A 288 -6.81 -10.81 -13.97
CA PRO A 288 -8.19 -11.26 -13.90
C PRO A 288 -8.42 -12.62 -14.58
N PHE A 289 -7.69 -12.90 -15.64
CA PHE A 289 -7.83 -14.17 -16.37
C PHE A 289 -7.15 -15.33 -15.64
N ASP A 290 -6.05 -15.09 -14.90
CA ASP A 290 -5.42 -16.12 -14.06
C ASP A 290 -6.30 -16.41 -12.83
N TRP A 291 -6.95 -15.38 -12.27
CA TRP A 291 -7.95 -15.51 -11.21
C TRP A 291 -9.11 -16.40 -11.65
N LEU A 292 -9.67 -16.15 -12.84
CA LEU A 292 -10.71 -16.99 -13.42
C LEU A 292 -10.22 -18.42 -13.68
N ALA A 293 -9.01 -18.58 -14.24
CA ALA A 293 -8.46 -19.90 -14.50
C ALA A 293 -8.26 -20.73 -13.22
N CYS A 294 -7.86 -20.07 -12.12
CA CYS A 294 -7.78 -20.71 -10.80
C CYS A 294 -9.17 -21.18 -10.34
N LEU A 295 -10.19 -20.33 -10.42
CA LEU A 295 -11.56 -20.68 -10.03
C LEU A 295 -12.17 -21.78 -10.91
N ALA A 296 -11.91 -21.74 -12.21
CA ALA A 296 -12.35 -22.79 -13.13
C ALA A 296 -11.74 -24.16 -12.77
N ARG A 297 -10.45 -24.17 -12.39
CA ARG A 297 -9.79 -25.39 -11.90
C ARG A 297 -10.41 -25.89 -10.59
N LEU A 298 -10.70 -25.02 -9.64
CA LEU A 298 -11.38 -25.38 -8.39
C LEU A 298 -12.77 -25.98 -8.66
N HIS A 299 -13.53 -25.37 -9.57
CA HIS A 299 -14.84 -25.88 -9.97
C HIS A 299 -14.76 -27.28 -10.60
N THR A 300 -13.77 -27.52 -11.47
CA THR A 300 -13.52 -28.84 -12.07
C THR A 300 -13.14 -29.90 -11.03
N GLN A 301 -12.47 -29.48 -9.93
CA GLN A 301 -12.14 -30.34 -8.79
C GLN A 301 -13.31 -30.58 -7.83
N GLY A 302 -14.49 -30.03 -8.11
CA GLY A 302 -15.68 -30.18 -7.25
C GLY A 302 -15.62 -29.33 -5.97
N ILE A 303 -14.72 -28.36 -5.88
CA ILE A 303 -14.64 -27.46 -4.72
C ILE A 303 -15.83 -26.50 -4.75
N ALA A 304 -16.61 -26.52 -3.67
CA ALA A 304 -17.75 -25.60 -3.52
C ALA A 304 -17.28 -24.20 -3.11
N PHE A 305 -17.60 -23.19 -3.92
CA PHE A 305 -17.27 -21.79 -3.64
C PHE A 305 -18.29 -20.81 -4.22
N GLN A 306 -18.29 -19.61 -3.69
CA GLN A 306 -18.86 -18.40 -4.28
C GLN A 306 -17.73 -17.37 -4.39
N ALA A 307 -17.50 -16.81 -5.58
CA ALA A 307 -16.44 -15.87 -5.82
C ALA A 307 -16.99 -14.50 -6.25
N CYS A 308 -16.31 -13.44 -5.84
CA CYS A 308 -16.71 -12.07 -6.15
C CYS A 308 -15.48 -11.22 -6.51
N TRP A 309 -15.57 -10.52 -7.65
CA TRP A 309 -14.58 -9.49 -7.99
C TRP A 309 -15.22 -8.11 -7.85
N ILE A 310 -14.80 -7.36 -6.82
CA ILE A 310 -15.28 -6.00 -6.53
C ILE A 310 -14.37 -5.00 -7.23
N GLY A 311 -14.89 -4.35 -8.25
CA GLY A 311 -14.17 -3.35 -9.04
C GLY A 311 -14.60 -3.29 -10.48
N ASP A 312 -14.10 -2.30 -11.20
CA ASP A 312 -14.35 -2.09 -12.61
C ASP A 312 -13.02 -1.94 -13.37
N GLY A 313 -13.05 -1.99 -14.69
CA GLY A 313 -11.86 -1.80 -15.51
C GLY A 313 -12.01 -2.28 -16.95
N PRO A 314 -10.97 -2.00 -17.77
CA PRO A 314 -11.03 -2.24 -19.21
C PRO A 314 -11.20 -3.72 -19.59
N ASP A 315 -10.77 -4.65 -18.74
CA ASP A 315 -10.85 -6.08 -19.03
C ASP A 315 -12.15 -6.73 -18.49
N LEU A 316 -13.04 -5.99 -17.78
CA LEU A 316 -14.27 -6.55 -17.21
C LEU A 316 -15.22 -7.16 -18.24
N PRO A 317 -15.49 -6.55 -19.42
CA PRO A 317 -16.37 -7.17 -20.41
C PRO A 317 -15.81 -8.50 -20.92
N ALA A 318 -14.50 -8.57 -21.17
CA ALA A 318 -13.84 -9.79 -21.62
C ALA A 318 -13.83 -10.87 -20.53
N LEU A 319 -13.65 -10.49 -19.27
CA LEU A 319 -13.70 -11.40 -18.13
C LEU A 319 -15.08 -12.01 -17.97
N LYS A 320 -16.16 -11.19 -17.98
CA LYS A 320 -17.56 -11.66 -17.93
C LYS A 320 -17.88 -12.65 -19.06
N ALA A 321 -17.44 -12.34 -20.28
CA ALA A 321 -17.63 -13.25 -21.43
C ALA A 321 -16.91 -14.59 -21.25
N GLN A 322 -15.74 -14.63 -20.61
CA GLN A 322 -15.03 -15.87 -20.31
C GLN A 322 -15.69 -16.66 -19.17
N VAL A 323 -16.20 -15.99 -18.13
CA VAL A 323 -16.98 -16.63 -17.06
C VAL A 323 -18.21 -17.33 -17.63
N SER A 324 -18.93 -16.67 -18.54
CA SER A 324 -20.11 -17.26 -19.19
C SER A 324 -19.74 -18.48 -20.05
N ARG A 325 -18.64 -18.41 -20.81
CA ARG A 325 -18.14 -19.55 -21.59
C ARG A 325 -17.72 -20.75 -20.74
N ALA A 326 -17.19 -20.45 -19.52
CA ALA A 326 -16.81 -21.48 -18.57
C ALA A 326 -18.00 -22.04 -17.75
N GLY A 327 -19.22 -21.51 -17.93
CA GLY A 327 -20.40 -21.94 -17.19
C GLY A 327 -20.39 -21.55 -15.70
N LEU A 328 -19.65 -20.52 -15.32
CA LEU A 328 -19.42 -20.15 -13.90
C LEU A 328 -20.27 -18.97 -13.43
N ASN A 329 -21.29 -18.56 -14.20
CA ASN A 329 -22.15 -17.40 -13.86
C ASN A 329 -22.88 -17.55 -12.52
N ASN A 330 -23.17 -18.78 -12.09
CA ASN A 330 -23.91 -19.04 -10.85
C ASN A 330 -23.05 -18.96 -9.60
N VAL A 331 -21.71 -18.94 -9.75
CA VAL A 331 -20.75 -18.97 -8.63
C VAL A 331 -19.76 -17.80 -8.65
N ILE A 332 -19.77 -16.98 -9.71
CA ILE A 332 -18.89 -15.79 -9.82
C ILE A 332 -19.75 -14.55 -10.04
N ASP A 333 -19.58 -13.55 -9.17
CA ASP A 333 -20.28 -12.26 -9.21
C ASP A 333 -19.33 -11.09 -9.47
N PHE A 334 -19.85 -10.03 -10.11
CA PHE A 334 -19.16 -8.79 -10.44
C PHE A 334 -20.05 -7.60 -10.04
N PRO A 335 -20.08 -7.20 -8.76
CA PRO A 335 -20.93 -6.09 -8.30
C PRO A 335 -20.50 -4.72 -8.84
N GLY A 336 -19.33 -4.65 -9.49
CA GLY A 336 -18.78 -3.39 -9.97
C GLY A 336 -17.96 -2.66 -8.91
N PHE A 337 -17.76 -1.37 -9.11
CA PHE A 337 -16.99 -0.53 -8.18
C PHE A 337 -17.80 -0.23 -6.91
N GLU A 338 -17.23 -0.50 -5.73
CA GLU A 338 -17.80 -0.09 -4.44
C GLU A 338 -17.03 1.12 -3.89
N GLY A 339 -17.70 2.26 -3.84
CA GLY A 339 -17.13 3.52 -3.35
C GLY A 339 -17.26 3.70 -1.84
N ARG A 340 -18.15 2.95 -1.18
CA ARG A 340 -18.39 3.04 0.27
C ARG A 340 -17.44 2.10 0.99
N ARG A 341 -16.47 2.69 1.70
CA ARG A 341 -15.43 1.94 2.40
C ARG A 341 -15.99 0.92 3.41
N THR A 342 -17.04 1.29 4.16
CA THR A 342 -17.67 0.39 5.14
C THR A 342 -18.20 -0.88 4.46
N HIS A 343 -18.91 -0.73 3.35
CA HIS A 343 -19.44 -1.89 2.61
C HIS A 343 -18.32 -2.77 2.01
N LEU A 344 -17.22 -2.16 1.60
CA LEU A 344 -16.06 -2.92 1.12
C LEU A 344 -15.46 -3.76 2.25
N LEU A 345 -15.29 -3.18 3.43
CA LEU A 345 -14.77 -3.90 4.60
C LEU A 345 -15.73 -4.98 5.08
N ASP A 346 -17.05 -4.72 5.09
CA ASP A 346 -18.05 -5.72 5.42
C ASP A 346 -17.94 -6.94 4.47
N ARG A 347 -17.81 -6.70 3.17
CA ARG A 347 -17.60 -7.77 2.17
C ARG A 347 -16.32 -8.57 2.43
N LEU A 348 -15.23 -7.90 2.80
CA LEU A 348 -13.97 -8.57 3.15
C LEU A 348 -14.11 -9.36 4.45
N GLN A 349 -14.80 -8.83 5.46
CA GLN A 349 -15.08 -9.54 6.71
C GLN A 349 -15.98 -10.77 6.51
N GLU A 350 -16.90 -10.74 5.55
CA GLU A 350 -17.74 -11.88 5.19
C GLU A 350 -17.03 -12.94 4.33
N SER A 351 -15.91 -12.60 3.70
CA SER A 351 -15.17 -13.47 2.78
C SER A 351 -14.17 -14.35 3.51
N ASP A 352 -14.02 -15.61 3.09
CA ASP A 352 -13.14 -16.57 3.73
C ASP A 352 -11.68 -16.39 3.32
N LEU A 353 -11.43 -15.91 2.09
CA LEU A 353 -10.09 -15.57 1.61
C LEU A 353 -10.15 -14.55 0.46
N LEU A 354 -9.07 -13.78 0.32
CA LEU A 354 -8.83 -12.92 -0.83
C LEU A 354 -7.87 -13.64 -1.78
N LEU A 355 -8.35 -13.96 -2.99
CA LEU A 355 -7.55 -14.58 -4.06
C LEU A 355 -7.02 -13.50 -5.00
N PHE A 356 -5.69 -13.35 -5.13
CA PHE A 356 -5.08 -12.35 -6.01
C PHE A 356 -4.03 -12.94 -6.97
N CYS A 357 -3.94 -12.37 -8.18
CA CYS A 357 -3.04 -12.84 -9.23
C CYS A 357 -2.21 -11.69 -9.83
N HIS A 358 -1.68 -10.80 -8.96
CA HIS A 358 -0.92 -9.64 -9.42
C HIS A 358 0.30 -10.04 -10.25
N LYS A 359 0.38 -9.53 -11.48
CA LYS A 359 1.48 -9.83 -12.43
C LYS A 359 2.64 -8.85 -12.34
N THR A 360 2.46 -7.80 -11.58
CA THR A 360 3.47 -6.77 -11.34
C THR A 360 3.71 -6.58 -9.86
N PRO A 361 4.96 -6.32 -9.48
CA PRO A 361 5.27 -5.85 -8.13
C PRO A 361 4.54 -4.53 -7.86
N GLU A 362 3.66 -4.52 -6.88
CA GLU A 362 2.89 -3.35 -6.47
C GLU A 362 2.47 -3.45 -5.01
N SER A 363 2.30 -2.29 -4.39
CA SER A 363 1.83 -2.15 -3.00
C SER A 363 0.31 -2.06 -2.98
N ALA A 364 -0.35 -3.20 -3.18
CA ALA A 364 -1.81 -3.27 -3.28
C ALA A 364 -2.48 -3.15 -1.90
N ARG A 365 -3.17 -2.04 -1.65
CA ARG A 365 -3.86 -1.75 -0.36
C ARG A 365 -4.92 -2.78 -0.01
N CYS A 366 -5.61 -3.36 -0.99
CA CYS A 366 -6.62 -4.39 -0.75
C CYS A 366 -6.08 -5.62 0.01
N LEU A 367 -4.77 -5.90 -0.05
CA LEU A 367 -4.16 -6.97 0.74
C LEU A 367 -4.13 -6.61 2.23
N ILE A 368 -3.84 -5.35 2.57
CA ILE A 368 -3.91 -4.86 3.95
C ILE A 368 -5.36 -4.85 4.44
N GLU A 369 -6.28 -4.35 3.62
CA GLU A 369 -7.72 -4.33 3.94
C GLU A 369 -8.27 -5.74 4.18
N ALA A 370 -7.82 -6.74 3.42
CA ALA A 370 -8.16 -8.14 3.66
C ALA A 370 -7.61 -8.63 5.01
N LEU A 371 -6.33 -8.38 5.31
CA LEU A 371 -5.74 -8.79 6.60
C LEU A 371 -6.47 -8.15 7.78
N VAL A 372 -6.76 -6.84 7.72
CA VAL A 372 -7.54 -6.11 8.75
C VAL A 372 -8.93 -6.73 8.94
N SER A 373 -9.50 -7.28 7.89
CA SER A 373 -10.81 -7.97 7.89
C SER A 373 -10.72 -9.45 8.27
N GLY A 374 -9.58 -9.94 8.76
CA GLY A 374 -9.38 -11.36 9.05
C GLY A 374 -9.60 -12.26 7.82
N CYS A 375 -9.30 -11.72 6.63
CA CYS A 375 -9.44 -12.40 5.35
C CYS A 375 -8.04 -12.76 4.84
N PRO A 376 -7.62 -14.04 4.90
CA PRO A 376 -6.31 -14.48 4.44
C PRO A 376 -6.06 -14.12 2.98
N ILE A 377 -4.81 -13.78 2.65
CA ILE A 377 -4.41 -13.43 1.30
C ILE A 377 -3.73 -14.60 0.59
N ILE A 378 -4.35 -15.08 -0.48
CA ILE A 378 -3.84 -16.21 -1.27
C ILE A 378 -3.49 -15.67 -2.66
N GLY A 379 -2.25 -15.84 -3.10
CA GLY A 379 -1.89 -15.26 -4.39
C GLY A 379 -0.49 -15.60 -4.86
N TYR A 380 -0.02 -14.85 -5.87
CA TYR A 380 1.33 -15.02 -6.39
C TYR A 380 2.39 -14.51 -5.42
N ASP A 381 3.50 -15.21 -5.42
CA ASP A 381 4.61 -14.98 -4.52
C ASP A 381 5.46 -13.79 -4.95
N THR A 382 5.29 -12.67 -4.24
CA THR A 382 6.13 -11.47 -4.39
C THR A 382 6.56 -10.94 -3.01
N ALA A 383 7.50 -10.03 -2.99
CA ALA A 383 8.05 -9.51 -1.72
C ALA A 383 7.03 -8.71 -0.90
N TYR A 384 6.05 -8.05 -1.56
CA TYR A 384 5.05 -7.26 -0.84
C TYR A 384 4.10 -8.12 0.02
N PRO A 385 3.36 -9.12 -0.51
CA PRO A 385 2.48 -9.94 0.32
C PRO A 385 3.25 -10.78 1.35
N ARG A 386 4.46 -11.27 1.03
CA ARG A 386 5.32 -11.91 2.05
C ARG A 386 5.64 -10.98 3.21
N GLY A 387 6.03 -9.74 2.92
CA GLY A 387 6.33 -8.76 3.95
C GLY A 387 5.13 -8.44 4.84
N LEU A 388 3.91 -8.37 4.27
CA LEU A 388 2.70 -8.14 5.04
C LEU A 388 2.38 -9.25 6.04
N THR A 389 2.75 -10.49 5.74
CA THR A 389 2.41 -11.67 6.55
C THR A 389 3.61 -12.28 7.29
N GLN A 390 4.76 -11.62 7.26
CA GLN A 390 6.01 -12.16 7.79
C GLN A 390 5.95 -12.41 9.31
N THR A 391 5.26 -11.56 10.06
CA THR A 391 5.28 -11.61 11.54
C THR A 391 4.30 -12.65 12.09
N TYR A 392 3.06 -12.65 11.59
CA TYR A 392 2.00 -13.51 12.16
C TYR A 392 1.40 -14.48 11.15
N GLY A 393 1.80 -14.45 9.89
CA GLY A 393 1.20 -15.29 8.85
C GLY A 393 -0.06 -14.65 8.24
N GLY A 394 -1.01 -15.47 7.83
CA GLY A 394 -2.27 -15.03 7.20
C GLY A 394 -2.20 -14.96 5.67
N GLY A 395 -1.22 -15.60 5.04
CA GLY A 395 -1.12 -15.70 3.59
C GLY A 395 -0.49 -17.01 3.10
N LEU A 396 -0.87 -17.43 1.89
CA LEU A 396 -0.25 -18.53 1.15
C LEU A 396 0.11 -18.08 -0.26
N PHE A 397 1.34 -18.35 -0.71
CA PHE A 397 1.84 -17.78 -1.95
C PHE A 397 2.36 -18.84 -2.92
N ALA A 398 1.87 -18.78 -4.17
CA ALA A 398 2.26 -19.67 -5.25
C ALA A 398 3.44 -19.08 -6.04
N PRO A 399 4.59 -19.77 -6.15
CA PRO A 399 5.74 -19.29 -6.89
C PRO A 399 5.51 -19.31 -8.40
N GLY A 400 6.22 -18.44 -9.13
CA GLY A 400 6.31 -18.48 -10.60
C GLY A 400 4.99 -18.25 -11.34
N HIS A 401 4.03 -17.53 -10.75
CA HIS A 401 2.69 -17.32 -11.32
C HIS A 401 1.94 -18.62 -11.64
N SER A 402 2.16 -19.68 -10.85
CA SER A 402 1.52 -20.99 -11.07
C SER A 402 0.06 -20.98 -10.61
N ILE A 403 -0.85 -21.00 -11.57
CA ILE A 403 -2.30 -21.13 -11.34
C ILE A 403 -2.61 -22.46 -10.63
N GLU A 404 -1.89 -23.52 -10.99
CA GLU A 404 -2.06 -24.84 -10.40
C GLU A 404 -1.79 -24.83 -8.90
N LYS A 405 -0.61 -24.35 -8.47
CA LYS A 405 -0.26 -24.25 -7.06
C LYS A 405 -1.19 -23.31 -6.30
N LEU A 406 -1.68 -22.27 -6.96
CA LEU A 406 -2.65 -21.36 -6.38
C LEU A 406 -3.98 -22.07 -6.09
N ALA A 407 -4.48 -22.85 -7.05
CA ALA A 407 -5.69 -23.65 -6.86
C ALA A 407 -5.46 -24.74 -5.79
N ASP A 408 -4.29 -25.38 -5.74
CA ASP A 408 -3.96 -26.38 -4.73
C ASP A 408 -3.97 -25.78 -3.31
N HIS A 409 -3.50 -24.53 -3.13
CA HIS A 409 -3.61 -23.85 -1.83
C HIS A 409 -5.06 -23.68 -1.40
N VAL A 410 -5.94 -23.22 -2.31
CA VAL A 410 -7.37 -23.00 -2.00
C VAL A 410 -8.08 -24.36 -1.76
N ALA A 411 -7.81 -25.37 -2.58
CA ALA A 411 -8.39 -26.71 -2.44
C ALA A 411 -8.00 -27.33 -1.09
N ARG A 412 -6.74 -27.20 -0.67
CA ARG A 412 -6.28 -27.67 0.65
C ARG A 412 -7.07 -26.99 1.79
N LEU A 413 -7.28 -25.68 1.73
CA LEU A 413 -8.06 -24.94 2.74
C LEU A 413 -9.54 -25.32 2.72
N HIS A 414 -10.09 -25.73 1.57
CA HIS A 414 -11.43 -26.29 1.50
C HIS A 414 -11.56 -27.62 2.23
N HIS A 415 -10.57 -28.50 2.12
CA HIS A 415 -10.56 -29.81 2.78
C HIS A 415 -10.12 -29.74 4.24
N ASP A 416 -9.26 -28.77 4.60
CA ASP A 416 -8.79 -28.52 5.97
C ASP A 416 -9.32 -27.17 6.47
N ARG A 417 -10.56 -27.18 6.98
CA ARG A 417 -11.22 -25.98 7.52
C ARG A 417 -10.58 -25.45 8.79
N GLN A 418 -9.92 -26.33 9.56
CA GLN A 418 -9.16 -25.93 10.73
C GLN A 418 -7.96 -25.07 10.34
N ALA A 419 -7.21 -25.49 9.31
CA ALA A 419 -6.10 -24.68 8.77
C ALA A 419 -6.60 -23.33 8.20
N LEU A 420 -7.79 -23.29 7.59
CA LEU A 420 -8.40 -22.05 7.15
C LEU A 420 -8.69 -21.11 8.34
N CYS A 421 -9.28 -21.62 9.42
CA CYS A 421 -9.56 -20.83 10.62
C CYS A 421 -8.27 -20.26 11.26
N GLN A 422 -7.22 -21.08 11.39
CA GLN A 422 -5.92 -20.63 11.87
C GLN A 422 -5.33 -19.53 10.96
N LEU A 423 -5.50 -19.66 9.65
CA LEU A 423 -5.03 -18.66 8.69
C LEU A 423 -5.83 -17.35 8.79
N MET A 424 -7.15 -17.40 9.10
CA MET A 424 -7.98 -16.22 9.38
C MET A 424 -7.51 -15.47 10.64
N GLU A 425 -7.18 -16.20 11.71
CA GLU A 425 -6.61 -15.60 12.93
C GLU A 425 -5.27 -14.92 12.66
N ALA A 426 -4.38 -15.62 11.97
CA ALA A 426 -3.10 -15.08 11.57
C ALA A 426 -3.22 -13.84 10.68
N ALA A 427 -4.21 -13.83 9.77
CA ALA A 427 -4.52 -12.67 8.94
C ALA A 427 -4.99 -11.47 9.80
N ALA A 428 -5.92 -11.70 10.73
CA ALA A 428 -6.40 -10.67 11.65
C ALA A 428 -5.26 -10.09 12.50
N LEU A 429 -4.37 -10.94 13.02
CA LEU A 429 -3.18 -10.51 13.77
C LEU A 429 -2.23 -9.68 12.88
N SER A 430 -1.93 -10.14 11.68
CA SER A 430 -1.11 -9.37 10.73
C SER A 430 -1.74 -8.01 10.40
N GLY A 431 -3.07 -7.95 10.27
CA GLY A 431 -3.82 -6.71 10.03
C GLY A 431 -3.62 -5.65 11.10
N THR A 432 -3.40 -6.02 12.36
CA THR A 432 -3.19 -5.07 13.46
C THR A 432 -1.95 -4.19 13.29
N LEU A 433 -0.98 -4.63 12.48
CA LEU A 433 0.26 -3.89 12.22
C LEU A 433 0.08 -2.74 11.22
N TYR A 434 -1.03 -2.71 10.47
CA TYR A 434 -1.20 -1.83 9.30
C TYR A 434 -2.39 -0.88 9.46
N ASN A 435 -2.37 -0.05 10.51
CA ASN A 435 -3.29 1.08 10.62
C ASN A 435 -2.60 2.42 10.28
N GLU A 436 -3.38 3.40 9.82
CA GLU A 436 -2.84 4.68 9.34
C GLU A 436 -2.07 5.44 10.42
N ASP A 437 -2.54 5.44 11.67
CA ASP A 437 -1.89 6.18 12.75
C ASP A 437 -0.46 5.65 13.01
N ALA A 438 -0.30 4.32 13.06
CA ALA A 438 1.01 3.69 13.26
C ALA A 438 1.94 3.90 12.06
N VAL A 439 1.42 3.79 10.84
CA VAL A 439 2.22 3.94 9.60
C VAL A 439 2.71 5.37 9.44
N TYR A 440 1.84 6.37 9.64
CA TYR A 440 2.25 7.78 9.51
C TYR A 440 3.15 8.23 10.66
N ALA A 441 2.90 7.78 11.90
CA ALA A 441 3.79 8.02 13.03
C ALA A 441 5.21 7.46 12.78
N HIS A 442 5.31 6.22 12.26
CA HIS A 442 6.59 5.62 11.91
C HIS A 442 7.34 6.42 10.85
N ARG A 443 6.67 6.79 9.75
CA ARG A 443 7.27 7.63 8.69
C ARG A 443 7.72 8.99 9.20
N ALA A 444 6.87 9.66 10.00
CA ALA A 444 7.20 10.95 10.60
C ALA A 444 8.41 10.85 11.53
N ALA A 445 8.50 9.80 12.34
CA ALA A 445 9.67 9.55 13.19
C ALA A 445 10.96 9.37 12.38
N LEU A 446 10.90 8.64 11.27
CA LEU A 446 12.04 8.48 10.36
C LEU A 446 12.47 9.81 9.73
N MET A 447 11.52 10.62 9.24
CA MET A 447 11.81 11.94 8.66
C MET A 447 12.43 12.92 9.66
N ARG A 448 12.07 12.81 10.95
CA ARG A 448 12.60 13.69 12.00
C ARG A 448 14.01 13.32 12.43
N ARG A 449 14.44 12.06 12.26
CA ARG A 449 15.83 11.62 12.52
C ARG A 449 16.79 12.16 11.45
N GLY A 450 16.30 12.41 10.28
CA GLY A 450 16.99 13.03 9.16
C GLY A 450 16.94 14.53 9.22
#